data_8a2bed039702ae192f6e6d36de209a4e
#
_entry.id   8a2bed039702ae192f6e6d36de209a4e
#
_cell.length_a   1.000
_cell.length_b   1.000
_cell.length_c   1.000
_cell.angle_alpha   90.00
_cell.angle_beta   90.00
_cell.angle_gamma   90.00
#
_symmetry.space_group_name_H-M   'P 1'
#
loop_
_entity.id
_entity.type
_entity.pdbx_description
1 polymer ?
#
loop_
_entity_poly.entity_id
_entity_poly.type
_entity_poly.pdbx_seq_one_letter_code
_entity_poly.pdbx_strand_id
1 'polypeptide(L)'
;MAAVVGDRPGEALLLEREREIATIDGAVRRVVDGQACVLLLEGPAGIGKSGLLAEARRRAQSADMRPLVARGGALERAFPFGVVRQLFEPALLDGAARARALTGAAAAAREVFDTIVEPGDASPAPDPSFASLHGLYWLTVNIAADGPLAIVVDDLHWCDGASLRFLAYLVHRLDGLPVLVAATLRPAERAVDAAVLGELTGDPAAVSVRPRPLSERATAELLGRRLGADAGATVDPTFAAACHVATGGNPLLVHELVRALAAEGARPDAAHLGLVTNIDPRSAARSVLVRLARLPEAAAAMARAAAMLGDGADLSLVAELAGVGEQSRGPAADALVRAEILRDEPLVGFVHPLVRDAVHHDVPPAARAQAHERAAHLLAGRFAPVEQVAAHLLHVPPRGNPWVVETT
;
A
#
# COMPACT_ATOMS: atom_id res chain seq x y z
N MET A 1 -27.98 6.26 -23.55
CA MET A 1 -27.14 7.48 -23.54
C MET A 1 -26.35 7.43 -22.24
N ALA A 2 -25.23 6.70 -22.23
CA ALA A 2 -24.39 6.53 -21.07
C ALA A 2 -23.39 7.69 -21.00
N ALA A 3 -23.39 8.39 -19.88
CA ALA A 3 -22.52 9.53 -19.65
C ALA A 3 -21.05 9.08 -19.65
N VAL A 4 -20.27 9.66 -20.53
CA VAL A 4 -18.81 9.57 -20.54
C VAL A 4 -18.32 10.37 -19.33
N VAL A 5 -17.96 9.65 -18.25
CA VAL A 5 -17.26 10.24 -17.11
C VAL A 5 -15.81 10.44 -17.56
N GLY A 6 -15.39 11.69 -17.60
CA GLY A 6 -14.05 12.10 -18.02
C GLY A 6 -12.98 11.50 -17.11
N ASP A 7 -11.94 10.99 -17.74
CA ASP A 7 -10.74 10.41 -17.16
C ASP A 7 -10.01 11.48 -16.33
N ARG A 8 -10.14 11.45 -15.02
CA ARG A 8 -9.28 12.21 -14.11
C ARG A 8 -7.97 11.45 -13.95
N PRO A 9 -6.81 12.08 -14.09
CA PRO A 9 -5.54 11.42 -13.83
C PRO A 9 -5.51 10.98 -12.36
N GLY A 10 -5.51 9.64 -12.14
CA GLY A 10 -5.47 9.01 -10.81
C GLY A 10 -6.60 8.02 -10.50
N GLU A 11 -7.68 7.98 -11.26
CA GLU A 11 -8.71 6.93 -11.09
C GLU A 11 -8.23 5.63 -11.75
N ALA A 12 -7.91 4.64 -10.92
CA ALA A 12 -7.66 3.28 -11.40
C ALA A 12 -8.94 2.76 -12.06
N LEU A 13 -8.87 2.49 -13.36
CA LEU A 13 -10.00 1.97 -14.11
C LEU A 13 -10.32 0.55 -13.61
N LEU A 14 -11.40 0.41 -12.87
CA LEU A 14 -11.87 -0.87 -12.32
C LEU A 14 -12.74 -1.60 -13.36
N LEU A 15 -12.09 -2.19 -14.38
CA LEU A 15 -12.78 -2.99 -15.38
C LEU A 15 -13.18 -4.35 -14.82
N GLU A 16 -14.40 -4.80 -15.14
CA GLU A 16 -14.96 -6.09 -14.73
C GLU A 16 -14.93 -6.32 -13.20
N ARG A 17 -15.27 -5.27 -12.42
CA ARG A 17 -15.28 -5.30 -10.95
C ARG A 17 -16.68 -5.05 -10.36
N GLU A 18 -17.71 -5.18 -11.17
CA GLU A 18 -19.09 -4.89 -10.76
C GLU A 18 -19.54 -5.76 -9.58
N ARG A 19 -19.09 -7.03 -9.54
CA ARG A 19 -19.42 -7.97 -8.45
C ARG A 19 -18.70 -7.59 -7.17
N GLU A 20 -17.41 -7.31 -7.27
CA GLU A 20 -16.59 -6.87 -6.14
C GLU A 20 -17.10 -5.55 -5.58
N ILE A 21 -17.45 -4.61 -6.45
CA ILE A 21 -18.03 -3.31 -6.09
C ILE A 21 -19.38 -3.51 -5.39
N ALA A 22 -20.26 -4.37 -5.91
CA ALA A 22 -21.54 -4.66 -5.28
C ALA A 22 -21.37 -5.28 -3.87
N THR A 23 -20.34 -6.10 -3.68
CA THR A 23 -19.99 -6.66 -2.36
C THR A 23 -19.50 -5.57 -1.41
N ILE A 24 -18.65 -4.65 -1.90
CA ILE A 24 -18.21 -3.48 -1.13
C ILE A 24 -19.39 -2.62 -0.71
N ASP A 25 -20.31 -2.33 -1.64
CA ASP A 25 -21.55 -1.58 -1.35
C ASP A 25 -22.41 -2.27 -0.28
N GLY A 26 -22.52 -3.59 -0.36
CA GLY A 26 -23.20 -4.38 0.65
C GLY A 26 -22.54 -4.26 2.03
N ALA A 27 -21.20 -4.30 2.10
CA ALA A 27 -20.46 -4.14 3.33
C ALA A 27 -20.64 -2.73 3.94
N VAL A 28 -20.55 -1.68 3.12
CA VAL A 28 -20.78 -0.30 3.56
C VAL A 28 -22.19 -0.11 4.10
N ARG A 29 -23.22 -0.60 3.37
CA ARG A 29 -24.62 -0.51 3.83
C ARG A 29 -24.84 -1.18 5.18
N ARG A 30 -24.30 -2.39 5.39
CA ARG A 30 -24.42 -3.08 6.68
C ARG A 30 -23.91 -2.23 7.82
N VAL A 31 -22.77 -1.53 7.62
CA VAL A 31 -22.19 -0.67 8.66
C VAL A 31 -23.02 0.59 8.90
N VAL A 32 -23.57 1.19 7.87
CA VAL A 32 -24.52 2.31 7.98
C VAL A 32 -25.80 1.88 8.75
N ASP A 33 -26.23 0.62 8.56
CA ASP A 33 -27.36 0.04 9.29
C ASP A 33 -26.99 -0.39 10.75
N GLY A 34 -25.79 -0.04 11.23
CA GLY A 34 -25.32 -0.30 12.58
C GLY A 34 -24.72 -1.70 12.81
N GLN A 35 -24.44 -2.44 11.74
CA GLN A 35 -23.85 -3.77 11.81
C GLN A 35 -22.37 -3.73 11.43
N ALA A 36 -21.52 -4.42 12.18
CA ALA A 36 -20.13 -4.57 11.78
C ALA A 36 -19.96 -5.41 10.51
N CYS A 37 -18.89 -5.14 9.78
CA CYS A 37 -18.51 -5.94 8.63
C CYS A 37 -16.99 -6.04 8.48
N VAL A 38 -16.49 -7.22 8.17
CA VAL A 38 -15.11 -7.47 7.80
C VAL A 38 -15.05 -7.79 6.32
N LEU A 39 -14.28 -7.04 5.54
CA LEU A 39 -14.12 -7.20 4.10
C LEU A 39 -12.65 -7.52 3.79
N LEU A 40 -12.39 -8.70 3.25
CA LEU A 40 -11.05 -9.17 2.90
C LEU A 40 -10.91 -9.26 1.39
N LEU A 41 -9.97 -8.50 0.82
CA LEU A 41 -9.62 -8.52 -0.59
C LEU A 41 -8.39 -9.42 -0.78
N GLU A 42 -8.61 -10.64 -1.24
CA GLU A 42 -7.58 -11.66 -1.35
C GLU A 42 -7.15 -11.90 -2.80
N GLY A 43 -5.86 -12.13 -3.02
CA GLY A 43 -5.38 -12.53 -4.34
C GLY A 43 -3.91 -12.24 -4.59
N PRO A 44 -3.38 -12.65 -5.74
CA PRO A 44 -1.98 -12.45 -6.10
C PRO A 44 -1.63 -10.97 -6.28
N ALA A 45 -0.33 -10.69 -6.34
CA ALA A 45 0.16 -9.34 -6.65
C ALA A 45 -0.36 -8.86 -8.01
N GLY A 46 -0.71 -7.57 -8.10
CA GLY A 46 -1.13 -6.96 -9.37
C GLY A 46 -2.57 -7.21 -9.80
N ILE A 47 -3.37 -8.01 -9.07
CA ILE A 47 -4.74 -8.35 -9.44
C ILE A 47 -5.76 -7.20 -9.24
N GLY A 48 -5.34 -6.09 -8.62
CA GLY A 48 -6.17 -4.91 -8.42
C GLY A 48 -6.76 -4.76 -7.01
N LYS A 49 -6.24 -5.47 -5.98
CA LYS A 49 -6.74 -5.39 -4.60
C LYS A 49 -6.68 -3.98 -4.01
N SER A 50 -5.53 -3.30 -4.13
CA SER A 50 -5.37 -1.94 -3.58
C SER A 50 -6.31 -0.93 -4.27
N GLY A 51 -6.60 -1.11 -5.58
CA GLY A 51 -7.61 -0.31 -6.28
C GLY A 51 -9.02 -0.53 -5.73
N LEU A 52 -9.38 -1.79 -5.44
CA LEU A 52 -10.67 -2.11 -4.81
C LEU A 52 -10.73 -1.61 -3.35
N LEU A 53 -9.62 -1.65 -2.62
CA LEU A 53 -9.54 -1.10 -1.26
C LEU A 53 -9.71 0.43 -1.26
N ALA A 54 -9.09 1.12 -2.21
CA ALA A 54 -9.28 2.56 -2.40
C ALA A 54 -10.75 2.89 -2.73
N GLU A 55 -11.40 2.07 -3.56
CA GLU A 55 -12.82 2.19 -3.87
C GLU A 55 -13.70 1.95 -2.64
N ALA A 56 -13.37 0.94 -1.82
CA ALA A 56 -14.08 0.69 -0.56
C ALA A 56 -13.96 1.89 0.40
N ARG A 57 -12.76 2.48 0.53
CA ARG A 57 -12.55 3.71 1.30
C ARG A 57 -13.38 4.87 0.76
N ARG A 58 -13.38 5.10 -0.55
CA ARG A 58 -14.14 6.17 -1.19
C ARG A 58 -15.64 6.02 -0.93
N ARG A 59 -16.18 4.79 -1.03
CA ARG A 59 -17.59 4.50 -0.78
C ARG A 59 -17.96 4.69 0.69
N ALA A 60 -17.10 4.24 1.59
CA ALA A 60 -17.26 4.49 3.01
C ALA A 60 -17.30 6.00 3.33
N GLN A 61 -16.38 6.79 2.75
CA GLN A 61 -16.40 8.25 2.89
C GLN A 61 -17.66 8.88 2.30
N SER A 62 -18.15 8.40 1.15
CA SER A 62 -19.39 8.88 0.55
C SER A 62 -20.64 8.53 1.36
N ALA A 63 -20.53 7.61 2.30
CA ALA A 63 -21.55 7.21 3.28
C ALA A 63 -21.29 7.81 4.68
N ASP A 64 -20.53 8.91 4.75
CA ASP A 64 -20.18 9.65 5.97
C ASP A 64 -19.44 8.81 7.03
N MET A 65 -18.78 7.72 6.62
CA MET A 65 -17.94 6.94 7.50
C MET A 65 -16.56 7.60 7.64
N ARG A 66 -16.03 7.65 8.85
CA ARG A 66 -14.67 8.16 9.12
C ARG A 66 -13.63 7.09 8.76
N PRO A 67 -12.72 7.34 7.78
CA PRO A 67 -11.68 6.38 7.45
C PRO A 67 -10.50 6.49 8.41
N LEU A 68 -10.02 5.36 8.92
CA LEU A 68 -8.73 5.17 9.56
C LEU A 68 -7.91 4.27 8.63
N VAL A 69 -6.79 4.78 8.11
CA VAL A 69 -6.06 4.12 7.02
C VAL A 69 -4.65 3.77 7.47
N ALA A 70 -4.25 2.54 7.17
CA ALA A 70 -2.88 2.08 7.39
C ALA A 70 -2.43 1.16 6.25
N ARG A 71 -1.12 0.96 6.20
CA ARG A 71 -0.51 0.01 5.28
C ARG A 71 0.56 -0.81 5.99
N GLY A 72 0.50 -2.14 5.81
CA GLY A 72 1.58 -3.01 6.24
C GLY A 72 2.84 -2.78 5.40
N GLY A 73 3.97 -2.65 6.06
CA GLY A 73 5.27 -2.42 5.42
C GLY A 73 6.31 -3.45 5.83
N ALA A 74 7.13 -3.89 4.86
CA ALA A 74 8.17 -4.87 5.14
C ALA A 74 9.18 -4.37 6.18
N LEU A 75 9.48 -3.06 6.19
CA LEU A 75 10.39 -2.42 7.13
C LEU A 75 9.78 -2.28 8.53
N GLU A 76 8.46 -2.09 8.62
CA GLU A 76 7.76 -1.87 9.88
C GLU A 76 7.31 -3.18 10.56
N ARG A 77 7.50 -4.30 9.87
CA ARG A 77 7.05 -5.63 10.32
C ARG A 77 7.60 -6.07 11.67
N ALA A 78 8.77 -5.58 12.03
CA ALA A 78 9.44 -5.89 13.30
C ALA A 78 8.99 -4.97 14.46
N PHE A 79 8.23 -3.90 14.19
CA PHE A 79 7.88 -2.90 15.19
C PHE A 79 6.47 -3.10 15.71
N PRO A 80 6.32 -3.29 17.03
CA PRO A 80 5.02 -3.50 17.63
C PRO A 80 4.11 -2.30 17.43
N PHE A 81 2.86 -2.56 17.07
CA PHE A 81 1.82 -1.55 16.88
C PHE A 81 2.07 -0.53 15.76
N GLY A 82 2.96 -0.78 14.81
CA GLY A 82 3.22 0.14 13.69
C GLY A 82 1.96 0.46 12.90
N VAL A 83 1.19 -0.56 12.50
CA VAL A 83 -0.08 -0.36 11.79
C VAL A 83 -1.16 0.27 12.69
N VAL A 84 -1.22 -0.08 13.96
CA VAL A 84 -2.14 0.57 14.93
C VAL A 84 -1.85 2.05 15.06
N ARG A 85 -0.60 2.44 15.15
CA ARG A 85 -0.20 3.86 15.20
C ARG A 85 -0.65 4.61 13.95
N GLN A 86 -0.38 4.07 12.75
CA GLN A 86 -0.85 4.65 11.50
C GLN A 86 -2.37 4.87 11.48
N LEU A 87 -3.15 3.92 12.02
CA LEU A 87 -4.62 4.02 12.09
C LEU A 87 -5.08 5.15 13.01
N PHE A 88 -4.54 5.21 14.21
CA PHE A 88 -5.14 6.04 15.26
C PHE A 88 -4.43 7.36 15.50
N GLU A 89 -3.11 7.49 15.29
CA GLU A 89 -2.39 8.74 15.54
C GLU A 89 -2.98 9.93 14.81
N PRO A 90 -3.39 9.84 13.52
CA PRO A 90 -4.02 10.96 12.83
C PRO A 90 -5.33 11.42 13.49
N ALA A 91 -6.05 10.49 14.11
CA ALA A 91 -7.29 10.78 14.83
C ALA A 91 -7.05 11.39 16.22
N LEU A 92 -5.84 11.25 16.75
CA LEU A 92 -5.41 11.69 18.08
C LEU A 92 -4.54 12.96 18.06
N LEU A 93 -4.31 13.57 16.89
CA LEU A 93 -3.50 14.80 16.77
C LEU A 93 -4.13 16.00 17.48
N ASP A 94 -5.46 16.12 17.45
CA ASP A 94 -6.17 17.14 18.22
C ASP A 94 -6.27 16.77 19.69
N GLY A 95 -5.76 17.62 20.56
CA GLY A 95 -5.70 17.36 22.00
C GLY A 95 -7.07 17.12 22.66
N ALA A 96 -8.13 17.79 22.21
CA ALA A 96 -9.46 17.60 22.73
C ALA A 96 -10.07 16.29 22.25
N ALA A 97 -9.85 15.92 20.97
CA ALA A 97 -10.25 14.63 20.42
C ALA A 97 -9.49 13.50 21.13
N ARG A 98 -8.17 13.64 21.34
CA ARG A 98 -7.35 12.68 22.09
C ARG A 98 -7.88 12.48 23.52
N ALA A 99 -8.16 13.57 24.23
CA ALA A 99 -8.66 13.52 25.59
C ALA A 99 -10.00 12.76 25.68
N ARG A 100 -10.92 12.97 24.72
CA ARG A 100 -12.19 12.24 24.65
C ARG A 100 -12.01 10.78 24.29
N ALA A 101 -11.21 10.51 23.27
CA ALA A 101 -11.03 9.17 22.74
C ALA A 101 -10.33 8.23 23.74
N LEU A 102 -9.37 8.72 24.52
CA LEU A 102 -8.59 7.98 25.50
C LEU A 102 -9.18 8.03 26.94
N THR A 103 -10.52 8.05 27.05
CA THR A 103 -11.23 8.03 28.35
C THR A 103 -11.63 6.59 28.75
N GLY A 104 -11.88 6.40 30.04
CA GLY A 104 -12.32 5.10 30.57
C GLY A 104 -11.30 4.01 30.31
N ALA A 105 -11.77 2.84 29.86
CA ALA A 105 -10.90 1.69 29.57
C ALA A 105 -9.93 1.94 28.40
N ALA A 106 -10.23 2.88 27.48
CA ALA A 106 -9.35 3.30 26.42
C ALA A 106 -8.04 3.97 26.93
N ALA A 107 -8.01 4.41 28.19
CA ALA A 107 -6.81 4.99 28.77
C ALA A 107 -5.62 4.02 28.79
N ALA A 108 -5.85 2.71 28.81
CA ALA A 108 -4.79 1.71 28.70
C ALA A 108 -4.09 1.71 27.33
N ALA A 109 -4.74 2.22 26.28
CA ALA A 109 -4.11 2.37 24.97
C ALA A 109 -3.04 3.49 24.92
N ARG A 110 -3.00 4.37 25.93
CA ARG A 110 -1.98 5.44 26.00
C ARG A 110 -0.56 4.90 25.95
N GLU A 111 -0.32 3.77 26.58
CA GLU A 111 0.98 3.10 26.56
C GLU A 111 1.48 2.86 25.13
N VAL A 112 0.57 2.51 24.21
CA VAL A 112 0.91 2.29 22.79
C VAL A 112 1.35 3.58 22.09
N PHE A 113 0.82 4.74 22.47
CA PHE A 113 1.06 6.02 21.79
C PHE A 113 2.06 6.91 22.54
N ASP A 114 2.23 6.75 23.84
CA ASP A 114 3.08 7.59 24.68
C ASP A 114 4.44 6.95 24.95
N THR A 115 4.62 5.66 24.67
CA THR A 115 5.91 4.97 24.84
C THR A 115 6.89 5.47 23.79
N ILE A 116 7.87 6.25 24.23
CA ILE A 116 9.10 6.47 23.48
C ILE A 116 9.93 5.22 23.80
N VAL A 117 10.13 4.36 22.80
CA VAL A 117 11.05 3.21 22.96
C VAL A 117 12.44 3.79 23.06
N GLU A 118 13.08 3.65 24.24
CA GLU A 118 14.45 4.10 24.45
C GLU A 118 15.40 3.25 23.57
N PRO A 119 16.37 3.87 22.89
CA PRO A 119 17.37 3.14 22.13
C PRO A 119 18.18 2.24 23.07
N GLY A 120 18.18 0.95 22.86
CA GLY A 120 19.01 0.00 23.62
C GLY A 120 18.26 -1.13 24.33
N ASP A 121 16.95 -1.14 24.34
CA ASP A 121 16.19 -2.27 24.88
C ASP A 121 15.99 -3.34 23.79
N ALA A 122 17.03 -4.14 23.54
CA ALA A 122 17.02 -5.26 22.59
C ALA A 122 16.25 -6.49 23.10
N SER A 123 15.38 -6.33 24.09
CA SER A 123 14.44 -7.37 24.46
C SER A 123 13.46 -7.61 23.33
N PRO A 124 13.16 -8.88 22.97
CA PRO A 124 12.07 -9.16 22.06
C PRO A 124 10.83 -8.44 22.57
N ALA A 125 10.19 -7.66 21.71
CA ALA A 125 9.02 -6.89 22.09
C ALA A 125 8.05 -7.79 22.86
N PRO A 126 7.67 -7.43 24.09
CA PRO A 126 6.76 -8.27 24.87
C PRO A 126 5.47 -8.45 24.07
N ASP A 127 4.88 -9.62 24.14
CA ASP A 127 3.54 -9.86 23.62
C ASP A 127 2.62 -8.72 24.09
N PRO A 128 1.78 -8.16 23.19
CA PRO A 128 0.91 -7.05 23.57
C PRO A 128 0.10 -7.46 24.80
N SER A 129 0.15 -6.63 25.83
CA SER A 129 -0.59 -6.91 27.05
C SER A 129 -2.09 -6.96 26.75
N PHE A 130 -2.82 -7.79 27.46
CA PHE A 130 -4.29 -7.79 27.35
C PHE A 130 -4.86 -6.37 27.58
N ALA A 131 -4.26 -5.60 28.48
CA ALA A 131 -4.66 -4.22 28.77
C ALA A 131 -4.52 -3.31 27.54
N SER A 132 -3.41 -3.42 26.79
CA SER A 132 -3.19 -2.63 25.57
C SER A 132 -4.21 -2.99 24.48
N LEU A 133 -4.46 -4.29 24.24
CA LEU A 133 -5.45 -4.74 23.25
C LEU A 133 -6.87 -4.29 23.63
N HIS A 134 -7.22 -4.44 24.90
CA HIS A 134 -8.50 -4.01 25.45
C HIS A 134 -8.66 -2.49 25.41
N GLY A 135 -7.60 -1.74 25.72
CA GLY A 135 -7.57 -0.28 25.58
C GLY A 135 -7.79 0.19 24.14
N LEU A 136 -7.15 -0.44 23.18
CA LEU A 136 -7.30 -0.14 21.76
C LEU A 136 -8.71 -0.48 21.24
N TYR A 137 -9.31 -1.56 21.74
CA TYR A 137 -10.71 -1.86 21.45
C TYR A 137 -11.63 -0.74 21.93
N TRP A 138 -11.49 -0.28 23.19
CA TRP A 138 -12.30 0.81 23.73
C TRP A 138 -12.00 2.15 23.05
N LEU A 139 -10.76 2.38 22.61
CA LEU A 139 -10.43 3.53 21.76
C LEU A 139 -11.24 3.50 20.46
N THR A 140 -11.33 2.33 19.82
CA THR A 140 -12.17 2.15 18.63
C THR A 140 -13.64 2.42 18.92
N VAL A 141 -14.17 1.90 20.03
CA VAL A 141 -15.56 2.14 20.48
C VAL A 141 -15.81 3.64 20.73
N ASN A 142 -14.90 4.31 21.42
CA ASN A 142 -15.04 5.74 21.72
C ASN A 142 -15.04 6.61 20.44
N ILE A 143 -14.20 6.25 19.45
CA ILE A 143 -14.19 6.96 18.17
C ILE A 143 -15.45 6.64 17.35
N ALA A 144 -15.92 5.37 17.39
CA ALA A 144 -17.14 4.95 16.70
C ALA A 144 -18.42 5.54 17.31
N ALA A 145 -18.37 6.05 18.52
CA ALA A 145 -19.49 6.76 19.15
C ALA A 145 -19.81 8.09 18.45
N ASP A 146 -18.83 8.70 17.78
CA ASP A 146 -19.03 9.93 16.99
C ASP A 146 -19.58 9.66 15.57
N GLY A 147 -19.68 8.41 15.14
CA GLY A 147 -20.19 7.99 13.84
C GLY A 147 -19.51 6.72 13.31
N PRO A 148 -20.02 6.17 12.18
CA PRO A 148 -19.50 4.94 11.61
C PRO A 148 -18.03 5.06 11.20
N LEU A 149 -17.25 3.98 11.42
CA LEU A 149 -15.82 3.91 11.10
C LEU A 149 -15.54 2.97 9.94
N ALA A 150 -14.51 3.30 9.14
CA ALA A 150 -13.90 2.41 8.19
C ALA A 150 -12.40 2.25 8.51
N ILE A 151 -12.00 1.13 9.08
CA ILE A 151 -10.61 0.73 9.31
C ILE A 151 -10.13 0.06 8.02
N VAL A 152 -9.17 0.69 7.33
CA VAL A 152 -8.69 0.30 6.01
C VAL A 152 -7.22 -0.06 6.09
N VAL A 153 -6.87 -1.33 5.86
CA VAL A 153 -5.48 -1.83 5.97
C VAL A 153 -5.04 -2.45 4.65
N ASP A 154 -4.10 -1.81 3.96
CA ASP A 154 -3.48 -2.42 2.78
C ASP A 154 -2.32 -3.34 3.19
N ASP A 155 -2.12 -4.42 2.43
CA ASP A 155 -1.04 -5.41 2.63
C ASP A 155 -0.98 -6.00 4.06
N LEU A 156 -2.11 -6.50 4.58
CA LEU A 156 -2.26 -7.06 5.94
C LEU A 156 -1.21 -8.14 6.28
N HIS A 157 -0.70 -8.89 5.30
CA HIS A 157 0.35 -9.90 5.46
C HIS A 157 1.72 -9.29 5.84
N TRP A 158 1.91 -7.97 5.67
CA TRP A 158 3.07 -7.21 6.12
C TRP A 158 2.85 -6.50 7.46
N CYS A 159 1.71 -6.71 8.11
CA CYS A 159 1.42 -6.17 9.44
C CYS A 159 2.40 -6.71 10.47
N ASP A 160 2.76 -5.89 11.46
CA ASP A 160 3.45 -6.35 12.65
C ASP A 160 2.54 -7.25 13.52
N GLY A 161 3.16 -8.12 14.33
CA GLY A 161 2.43 -9.12 15.10
C GLY A 161 1.48 -8.51 16.14
N ALA A 162 1.85 -7.39 16.77
CA ALA A 162 1.02 -6.73 17.78
C ALA A 162 -0.24 -6.08 17.15
N SER A 163 -0.08 -5.39 16.00
CA SER A 163 -1.19 -4.84 15.25
C SER A 163 -2.12 -5.94 14.72
N LEU A 164 -1.56 -7.04 14.23
CA LEU A 164 -2.35 -8.16 13.73
C LEU A 164 -3.22 -8.79 14.85
N ARG A 165 -2.64 -8.97 16.05
CA ARG A 165 -3.37 -9.44 17.24
C ARG A 165 -4.45 -8.45 17.67
N PHE A 166 -4.19 -7.15 17.60
CA PHE A 166 -5.22 -6.14 17.84
C PHE A 166 -6.38 -6.27 16.85
N LEU A 167 -6.10 -6.37 15.56
CA LEU A 167 -7.15 -6.51 14.53
C LEU A 167 -7.98 -7.79 14.77
N ALA A 168 -7.34 -8.92 15.07
CA ALA A 168 -8.05 -10.15 15.42
C ALA A 168 -8.89 -9.97 16.69
N TYR A 169 -8.33 -9.36 17.74
CA TYR A 169 -9.05 -9.06 18.99
C TYR A 169 -10.27 -8.17 18.73
N LEU A 170 -10.13 -7.17 17.86
CA LEU A 170 -11.20 -6.25 17.48
C LEU A 170 -12.29 -6.99 16.71
N VAL A 171 -11.93 -7.75 15.67
CA VAL A 171 -12.89 -8.46 14.79
C VAL A 171 -13.82 -9.36 15.58
N HIS A 172 -13.30 -10.12 16.54
CA HIS A 172 -14.12 -10.98 17.42
C HIS A 172 -15.07 -10.22 18.36
N ARG A 173 -15.03 -8.89 18.41
CA ARG A 173 -15.81 -8.03 19.33
C ARG A 173 -16.52 -6.88 18.62
N LEU A 174 -16.67 -6.98 17.31
CA LEU A 174 -17.30 -5.91 16.51
C LEU A 174 -18.83 -5.89 16.63
N ASP A 175 -19.45 -6.94 17.17
CA ASP A 175 -20.91 -7.02 17.27
C ASP A 175 -21.50 -5.76 17.90
N GLY A 176 -22.46 -5.15 17.20
CA GLY A 176 -23.14 -3.93 17.63
C GLY A 176 -22.33 -2.63 17.43
N LEU A 177 -21.17 -2.67 16.79
CA LEU A 177 -20.41 -1.49 16.44
C LEU A 177 -20.55 -1.15 14.95
N PRO A 178 -20.77 0.12 14.59
CA PRO A 178 -20.82 0.55 13.20
C PRO A 178 -19.40 0.67 12.61
N VAL A 179 -18.71 -0.47 12.46
CA VAL A 179 -17.30 -0.51 12.02
C VAL A 179 -17.15 -1.43 10.81
N LEU A 180 -16.59 -0.90 9.74
CA LEU A 180 -16.06 -1.65 8.60
C LEU A 180 -14.56 -1.90 8.85
N VAL A 181 -14.12 -3.15 8.79
CA VAL A 181 -12.70 -3.50 8.66
C VAL A 181 -12.48 -4.00 7.24
N ALA A 182 -11.77 -3.23 6.43
CA ALA A 182 -11.45 -3.60 5.05
C ALA A 182 -9.93 -3.80 4.92
N ALA A 183 -9.50 -4.96 4.43
CA ALA A 183 -8.08 -5.25 4.31
C ALA A 183 -7.75 -6.01 3.02
N THR A 184 -6.50 -5.82 2.54
CA THR A 184 -5.96 -6.63 1.45
C THR A 184 -4.97 -7.65 1.98
N LEU A 185 -4.91 -8.80 1.36
CA LEU A 185 -3.91 -9.80 1.70
C LEU A 185 -3.48 -10.63 0.49
N ARG A 186 -2.29 -11.23 0.60
CA ARG A 186 -1.74 -12.19 -0.36
C ARG A 186 -1.61 -13.54 0.32
N PRO A 187 -2.46 -14.52 0.00
CA PRO A 187 -2.47 -15.83 0.69
C PRO A 187 -1.16 -16.61 0.58
N ALA A 188 -0.37 -16.37 -0.48
CA ALA A 188 0.90 -17.06 -0.71
C ALA A 188 2.09 -16.49 0.08
N GLU A 189 1.95 -15.32 0.69
CA GLU A 189 3.02 -14.68 1.46
C GLU A 189 2.95 -15.05 2.94
N ARG A 190 4.12 -15.25 3.55
CA ARG A 190 4.20 -15.59 4.98
C ARG A 190 3.94 -14.34 5.83
N ALA A 191 2.87 -14.36 6.61
CA ALA A 191 2.63 -13.38 7.65
C ALA A 191 3.62 -13.56 8.82
N VAL A 192 3.77 -12.53 9.67
CA VAL A 192 4.55 -12.63 10.94
C VAL A 192 3.91 -13.66 11.86
N ASP A 193 2.58 -13.64 11.93
CA ASP A 193 1.79 -14.58 12.73
C ASP A 193 0.69 -15.17 11.84
N ALA A 194 1.02 -16.30 11.22
CA ALA A 194 0.12 -16.98 10.30
C ALA A 194 -1.12 -17.54 10.99
N ALA A 195 -1.01 -17.88 12.28
CA ALA A 195 -2.14 -18.39 13.06
C ALA A 195 -3.16 -17.29 13.30
N VAL A 196 -2.73 -16.12 13.79
CA VAL A 196 -3.61 -14.95 14.04
C VAL A 196 -4.21 -14.44 12.73
N LEU A 197 -3.44 -14.41 11.62
CA LEU A 197 -3.99 -14.07 10.32
C LEU A 197 -5.06 -15.07 9.89
N GLY A 198 -4.83 -16.38 10.15
CA GLY A 198 -5.79 -17.44 9.89
C GLY A 198 -7.10 -17.28 10.67
N GLU A 199 -7.02 -16.88 11.95
CA GLU A 199 -8.20 -16.56 12.78
C GLU A 199 -9.00 -15.39 12.18
N LEU A 200 -8.32 -14.31 11.78
CA LEU A 200 -8.95 -13.13 11.21
C LEU A 200 -9.61 -13.43 9.85
N THR A 201 -8.96 -14.23 9.00
CA THR A 201 -9.49 -14.59 7.67
C THR A 201 -10.54 -15.69 7.73
N GLY A 202 -10.52 -16.52 8.77
CA GLY A 202 -11.49 -17.59 9.03
C GLY A 202 -12.73 -17.16 9.80
N ASP A 203 -12.84 -15.91 10.21
CA ASP A 203 -14.00 -15.40 10.94
C ASP A 203 -15.28 -15.54 10.10
N PRO A 204 -16.36 -16.14 10.62
CA PRO A 204 -17.62 -16.32 9.90
C PRO A 204 -18.27 -15.01 9.41
N ALA A 205 -17.98 -13.88 10.07
CA ALA A 205 -18.47 -12.56 9.70
C ALA A 205 -17.63 -11.93 8.56
N ALA A 206 -16.47 -12.51 8.20
CA ALA A 206 -15.61 -12.01 7.16
C ALA A 206 -16.16 -12.31 5.76
N VAL A 207 -16.30 -11.27 4.97
CA VAL A 207 -16.66 -11.36 3.54
C VAL A 207 -15.38 -11.35 2.73
N SER A 208 -15.02 -12.49 2.15
CA SER A 208 -13.85 -12.61 1.28
C SER A 208 -14.21 -12.28 -0.17
N VAL A 209 -13.45 -11.38 -0.77
CA VAL A 209 -13.54 -10.99 -2.19
C VAL A 209 -12.24 -11.38 -2.87
N ARG A 210 -12.34 -12.21 -3.90
CA ARG A 210 -11.21 -12.68 -4.70
C ARG A 210 -11.34 -12.18 -6.14
N PRO A 211 -10.73 -11.03 -6.46
CA PRO A 211 -10.79 -10.49 -7.81
C PRO A 211 -10.21 -11.48 -8.83
N ARG A 212 -10.92 -11.65 -9.93
CA ARG A 212 -10.45 -12.51 -11.02
C ARG A 212 -9.52 -11.73 -11.96
N PRO A 213 -8.65 -12.42 -12.72
CA PRO A 213 -7.98 -11.82 -13.85
C PRO A 213 -8.99 -11.17 -14.81
N LEU A 214 -8.57 -10.13 -15.51
CA LEU A 214 -9.36 -9.51 -16.57
C LEU A 214 -9.63 -10.52 -17.69
N SER A 215 -10.78 -10.44 -18.31
CA SER A 215 -11.06 -11.21 -19.53
C SER A 215 -10.25 -10.68 -20.72
N GLU A 216 -10.23 -11.44 -21.80
CA GLU A 216 -9.66 -11.00 -23.07
C GLU A 216 -10.34 -9.71 -23.56
N ARG A 217 -11.66 -9.60 -23.38
CA ARG A 217 -12.44 -8.39 -23.72
C ARG A 217 -11.97 -7.17 -22.93
N ALA A 218 -11.79 -7.30 -21.61
CA ALA A 218 -11.32 -6.18 -20.79
C ALA A 218 -9.85 -5.86 -21.09
N THR A 219 -9.03 -6.86 -21.43
CA THR A 219 -7.67 -6.64 -21.93
C THR A 219 -7.69 -5.84 -23.24
N ALA A 220 -8.55 -6.21 -24.19
CA ALA A 220 -8.71 -5.47 -25.46
C ALA A 220 -9.18 -4.03 -25.21
N GLU A 221 -10.09 -3.82 -24.25
CA GLU A 221 -10.54 -2.48 -23.88
C GLU A 221 -9.41 -1.61 -23.33
N LEU A 222 -8.54 -2.16 -22.46
CA LEU A 222 -7.34 -1.45 -21.95
C LEU A 222 -6.36 -1.12 -23.08
N LEU A 223 -6.12 -2.07 -23.98
CA LEU A 223 -5.26 -1.87 -25.15
C LEU A 223 -5.81 -0.74 -26.05
N GLY A 224 -7.10 -0.76 -26.33
CA GLY A 224 -7.74 0.28 -27.16
C GLY A 224 -7.65 1.66 -26.56
N ARG A 225 -7.84 1.79 -25.25
CA ARG A 225 -7.76 3.09 -24.55
C ARG A 225 -6.34 3.66 -24.50
N ARG A 226 -5.32 2.81 -24.46
CA ARG A 226 -3.93 3.23 -24.26
C ARG A 226 -3.09 3.25 -25.54
N LEU A 227 -3.34 2.37 -26.50
CA LEU A 227 -2.61 2.28 -27.76
C LEU A 227 -3.41 2.86 -28.95
N GLY A 228 -4.73 2.92 -28.82
CA GLY A 228 -5.61 3.49 -29.84
C GLY A 228 -5.73 5.00 -29.70
N ALA A 229 -4.66 5.74 -29.97
CA ALA A 229 -4.62 7.20 -29.87
C ALA A 229 -5.56 7.94 -30.84
N ASP A 230 -6.10 7.24 -31.86
CA ASP A 230 -7.09 7.80 -32.79
C ASP A 230 -8.47 7.22 -32.49
N ALA A 231 -9.43 8.08 -32.24
CA ALA A 231 -10.83 7.72 -32.01
C ALA A 231 -11.36 6.87 -33.17
N GLY A 232 -11.42 5.53 -32.97
CA GLY A 232 -11.92 4.59 -33.97
C GLY A 232 -11.01 3.41 -34.31
N ALA A 233 -9.78 3.36 -33.80
CA ALA A 233 -8.92 2.19 -34.01
C ALA A 233 -9.49 0.98 -33.25
N THR A 234 -9.94 -0.03 -33.95
CA THR A 234 -10.34 -1.31 -33.38
C THR A 234 -9.10 -2.13 -33.05
N VAL A 235 -9.02 -2.66 -31.84
CA VAL A 235 -7.96 -3.61 -31.44
C VAL A 235 -8.17 -4.91 -32.21
N ASP A 236 -7.12 -5.40 -32.87
CA ASP A 236 -7.14 -6.69 -33.55
C ASP A 236 -7.38 -7.81 -32.50
N PRO A 237 -8.36 -8.71 -32.72
CA PRO A 237 -8.66 -9.75 -31.75
C PRO A 237 -7.48 -10.70 -31.49
N THR A 238 -6.65 -11.00 -32.49
CA THR A 238 -5.47 -11.87 -32.31
C THR A 238 -4.38 -11.19 -31.49
N PHE A 239 -4.22 -9.88 -31.67
CA PHE A 239 -3.32 -9.09 -30.84
C PHE A 239 -3.79 -9.01 -29.38
N ALA A 240 -5.09 -8.79 -29.14
CA ALA A 240 -5.68 -8.77 -27.81
C ALA A 240 -5.55 -10.13 -27.10
N ALA A 241 -5.84 -11.23 -27.82
CA ALA A 241 -5.69 -12.58 -27.30
C ALA A 241 -4.24 -12.88 -26.91
N ALA A 242 -3.26 -12.50 -27.75
CA ALA A 242 -1.84 -12.67 -27.44
C ALA A 242 -1.44 -11.88 -26.17
N CYS A 243 -1.85 -10.62 -26.05
CA CYS A 243 -1.61 -9.81 -24.86
C CYS A 243 -2.26 -10.41 -23.61
N HIS A 244 -3.48 -10.94 -23.73
CA HIS A 244 -4.18 -11.60 -22.63
C HIS A 244 -3.45 -12.88 -22.20
N VAL A 245 -3.05 -13.73 -23.13
CA VAL A 245 -2.30 -14.96 -22.84
C VAL A 245 -0.96 -14.64 -22.18
N ALA A 246 -0.24 -13.64 -22.69
CA ALA A 246 1.06 -13.23 -22.17
C ALA A 246 1.00 -12.72 -20.73
N THR A 247 -0.11 -12.07 -20.34
CA THR A 247 -0.31 -11.46 -19.01
C THR A 247 -1.14 -12.32 -18.07
N GLY A 248 -1.81 -13.34 -18.59
CA GLY A 248 -2.82 -14.10 -17.85
C GLY A 248 -3.98 -13.24 -17.38
N GLY A 249 -4.24 -12.10 -18.02
CA GLY A 249 -5.25 -11.12 -17.62
C GLY A 249 -4.94 -10.40 -16.30
N ASN A 250 -3.72 -10.49 -15.77
CA ASN A 250 -3.35 -9.73 -14.58
C ASN A 250 -3.30 -8.23 -14.90
N PRO A 251 -4.12 -7.38 -14.25
CA PRO A 251 -4.22 -5.95 -14.59
C PRO A 251 -2.90 -5.19 -14.62
N LEU A 252 -2.00 -5.50 -13.67
CA LEU A 252 -0.69 -4.86 -13.62
C LEU A 252 0.16 -5.28 -14.80
N LEU A 253 0.19 -6.59 -15.12
CA LEU A 253 0.99 -7.08 -16.23
C LEU A 253 0.45 -6.58 -17.57
N VAL A 254 -0.88 -6.47 -17.72
CA VAL A 254 -1.51 -5.84 -18.90
C VAL A 254 -1.06 -4.39 -19.01
N HIS A 255 -1.08 -3.64 -17.92
CA HIS A 255 -0.65 -2.24 -17.90
C HIS A 255 0.82 -2.07 -18.32
N GLU A 256 1.71 -2.89 -17.77
CA GLU A 256 3.14 -2.85 -18.11
C GLU A 256 3.41 -3.29 -19.56
N LEU A 257 2.69 -4.31 -20.04
CA LEU A 257 2.78 -4.71 -21.44
C LEU A 257 2.33 -3.59 -22.38
N VAL A 258 1.18 -2.97 -22.12
CA VAL A 258 0.65 -1.84 -22.89
C VAL A 258 1.66 -0.70 -22.95
N ARG A 259 2.32 -0.40 -21.84
CA ARG A 259 3.37 0.62 -21.80
C ARG A 259 4.58 0.28 -22.63
N ALA A 260 5.07 -0.96 -22.50
CA ALA A 260 6.19 -1.41 -23.31
C ALA A 260 5.87 -1.33 -24.79
N LEU A 261 4.68 -1.78 -25.19
CA LEU A 261 4.19 -1.69 -26.57
C LEU A 261 4.07 -0.23 -27.05
N ALA A 262 3.55 0.67 -26.22
CA ALA A 262 3.45 2.10 -26.54
C ALA A 262 4.84 2.74 -26.74
N ALA A 263 5.82 2.36 -25.92
CA ALA A 263 7.20 2.86 -26.03
C ALA A 263 7.88 2.42 -27.34
N GLU A 264 7.51 1.24 -27.87
CA GLU A 264 7.96 0.75 -29.18
C GLU A 264 7.12 1.27 -30.35
N GLY A 265 6.15 2.15 -30.10
CA GLY A 265 5.25 2.69 -31.13
C GLY A 265 4.32 1.64 -31.73
N ALA A 266 4.06 0.55 -31.03
CA ALA A 266 3.20 -0.52 -31.50
C ALA A 266 1.75 -0.04 -31.63
N ARG A 267 1.11 -0.49 -32.72
CA ARG A 267 -0.34 -0.38 -32.89
C ARG A 267 -1.01 -1.71 -32.53
N PRO A 268 -2.26 -1.68 -32.03
CA PRO A 268 -2.95 -2.89 -31.64
C PRO A 268 -3.50 -3.67 -32.86
N ASP A 269 -2.61 -4.05 -33.78
CA ASP A 269 -2.91 -4.75 -35.02
C ASP A 269 -2.05 -6.02 -35.20
N ALA A 270 -2.41 -6.85 -36.17
CA ALA A 270 -1.76 -8.11 -36.45
C ALA A 270 -0.27 -7.95 -36.87
N ALA A 271 0.11 -6.80 -37.44
CA ALA A 271 1.49 -6.56 -37.89
C ALA A 271 2.46 -6.44 -36.70
N HIS A 272 1.98 -5.98 -35.54
CA HIS A 272 2.77 -5.80 -34.33
C HIS A 272 2.69 -6.98 -33.35
N LEU A 273 2.04 -8.10 -33.74
CA LEU A 273 1.90 -9.30 -32.91
C LEU A 273 3.25 -9.86 -32.44
N GLY A 274 4.28 -9.78 -33.28
CA GLY A 274 5.64 -10.22 -32.94
C GLY A 274 6.27 -9.46 -31.77
N LEU A 275 5.87 -8.23 -31.52
CA LEU A 275 6.34 -7.45 -30.36
C LEU A 275 5.81 -8.03 -29.05
N VAL A 276 4.56 -8.50 -29.04
CA VAL A 276 3.93 -9.08 -27.84
C VAL A 276 4.70 -10.33 -27.36
N THR A 277 5.14 -11.18 -28.31
CA THR A 277 5.87 -12.41 -27.98
C THR A 277 7.30 -12.16 -27.52
N ASN A 278 7.88 -11.01 -27.89
CA ASN A 278 9.26 -10.63 -27.52
C ASN A 278 9.31 -9.84 -26.19
N ILE A 279 8.18 -9.28 -25.73
CA ILE A 279 8.09 -8.61 -24.45
C ILE A 279 7.66 -9.64 -23.41
N ASP A 280 8.54 -9.99 -22.46
CA ASP A 280 8.16 -10.77 -21.29
C ASP A 280 7.40 -9.89 -20.28
N PRO A 281 6.08 -10.04 -20.12
CA PRO A 281 5.30 -9.22 -19.18
C PRO A 281 5.70 -9.47 -17.71
N ARG A 282 6.32 -10.64 -17.44
CA ARG A 282 6.88 -10.95 -16.12
C ARG A 282 8.14 -10.13 -15.83
N SER A 283 8.68 -9.46 -16.86
CA SER A 283 9.73 -8.47 -16.70
C SER A 283 9.18 -7.06 -16.36
N ALA A 284 8.01 -6.95 -15.76
CA ALA A 284 7.50 -5.67 -15.24
C ALA A 284 8.59 -4.91 -14.46
N ALA A 285 9.40 -5.65 -13.69
CA ALA A 285 10.60 -5.14 -13.04
C ALA A 285 11.60 -4.53 -14.05
N ARG A 286 11.89 -5.22 -15.15
CA ARG A 286 12.81 -4.72 -16.17
C ARG A 286 12.26 -3.50 -16.90
N SER A 287 10.95 -3.46 -17.20
CA SER A 287 10.28 -2.30 -17.81
C SER A 287 10.40 -1.05 -16.93
N VAL A 288 10.22 -1.20 -15.60
CA VAL A 288 10.42 -0.13 -14.63
C VAL A 288 11.86 0.38 -14.67
N LEU A 289 12.85 -0.52 -14.65
CA LEU A 289 14.27 -0.16 -14.67
C LEU A 289 14.69 0.52 -15.97
N VAL A 290 14.16 0.07 -17.11
CA VAL A 290 14.39 0.75 -18.40
C VAL A 290 13.80 2.16 -18.39
N ARG A 291 12.62 2.36 -17.85
CA ARG A 291 12.04 3.71 -17.67
C ARG A 291 12.89 4.57 -16.76
N LEU A 292 13.27 4.01 -15.61
CA LEU A 292 14.10 4.70 -14.61
C LEU A 292 15.43 5.17 -15.21
N ALA A 293 16.06 4.33 -16.05
CA ALA A 293 17.32 4.65 -16.71
C ALA A 293 17.19 5.77 -17.78
N ARG A 294 15.97 6.06 -18.26
CA ARG A 294 15.70 7.15 -19.23
C ARG A 294 15.37 8.48 -18.55
N LEU A 295 15.16 8.48 -17.23
CA LEU A 295 14.87 9.69 -16.48
C LEU A 295 16.15 10.47 -16.13
N PRO A 296 16.03 11.77 -15.82
CA PRO A 296 17.14 12.54 -15.26
C PRO A 296 17.73 11.84 -14.03
N GLU A 297 19.05 11.97 -13.84
CA GLU A 297 19.76 11.31 -12.74
C GLU A 297 19.14 11.64 -11.36
N ALA A 298 18.72 12.89 -11.15
CA ALA A 298 18.03 13.32 -9.94
C ALA A 298 16.73 12.51 -9.68
N ALA A 299 15.94 12.24 -10.72
CA ALA A 299 14.73 11.45 -10.61
C ALA A 299 15.04 9.99 -10.27
N ALA A 300 16.03 9.39 -10.95
CA ALA A 300 16.46 8.04 -10.68
C ALA A 300 17.02 7.88 -9.25
N ALA A 301 17.79 8.86 -8.78
CA ALA A 301 18.29 8.90 -7.39
C ALA A 301 17.14 8.99 -6.38
N MET A 302 16.14 9.84 -6.63
CA MET A 302 14.96 9.98 -5.78
C MET A 302 14.12 8.70 -5.75
N ALA A 303 13.94 8.00 -6.87
CA ALA A 303 13.23 6.72 -6.90
C ALA A 303 13.94 5.67 -6.03
N ARG A 304 15.28 5.58 -6.12
CA ARG A 304 16.07 4.66 -5.29
C ARG A 304 15.97 5.03 -3.80
N ALA A 305 16.06 6.31 -3.46
CA ALA A 305 15.88 6.78 -2.08
C ALA A 305 14.47 6.47 -1.54
N ALA A 306 13.43 6.72 -2.34
CA ALA A 306 12.05 6.39 -2.00
C ALA A 306 11.87 4.88 -1.78
N ALA A 307 12.52 4.03 -2.60
CA ALA A 307 12.46 2.57 -2.43
C ALA A 307 13.10 2.11 -1.10
N MET A 308 14.13 2.82 -0.61
CA MET A 308 14.75 2.56 0.68
C MET A 308 13.88 3.02 1.85
N LEU A 309 13.31 4.24 1.78
CA LEU A 309 12.50 4.82 2.86
C LEU A 309 11.11 4.17 2.98
N GLY A 310 10.59 3.60 1.91
CA GLY A 310 9.24 3.05 1.87
C GLY A 310 8.18 4.07 1.47
N ASP A 311 6.93 3.60 1.33
CA ASP A 311 5.79 4.46 1.03
C ASP A 311 5.44 5.32 2.25
N GLY A 312 4.98 6.55 2.00
CA GLY A 312 4.58 7.49 3.05
C GLY A 312 5.71 8.44 3.50
N ALA A 313 6.89 8.35 2.92
CA ALA A 313 7.99 9.25 3.22
C ALA A 313 7.69 10.67 2.70
N ASP A 314 8.18 11.68 3.43
CA ASP A 314 8.14 13.08 2.98
C ASP A 314 9.08 13.30 1.79
N LEU A 315 8.64 14.07 0.79
CA LEU A 315 9.41 14.35 -0.42
C LEU A 315 10.76 15.04 -0.11
N SER A 316 10.83 15.84 0.94
CA SER A 316 12.08 16.50 1.35
C SER A 316 13.09 15.49 1.92
N LEU A 317 12.62 14.49 2.68
CA LEU A 317 13.46 13.42 3.20
C LEU A 317 14.00 12.54 2.07
N VAL A 318 13.14 12.20 1.09
CA VAL A 318 13.55 11.43 -0.09
C VAL A 318 14.61 12.18 -0.89
N ALA A 319 14.44 13.48 -1.12
CA ALA A 319 15.39 14.31 -1.85
C ALA A 319 16.75 14.42 -1.11
N GLU A 320 16.71 14.58 0.22
CA GLU A 320 17.90 14.64 1.06
C GLU A 320 18.69 13.33 1.04
N LEU A 321 18.00 12.20 1.19
CA LEU A 321 18.63 10.87 1.07
C LEU A 321 19.22 10.63 -0.32
N ALA A 322 18.56 11.12 -1.37
CA ALA A 322 19.01 11.05 -2.74
C ALA A 322 20.17 12.02 -3.06
N GLY A 323 20.46 13.00 -2.20
CA GLY A 323 21.42 14.07 -2.47
C GLY A 323 20.92 15.06 -3.55
N VAL A 324 19.60 15.21 -3.71
CA VAL A 324 18.97 16.07 -4.70
C VAL A 324 18.64 17.42 -4.09
N GLY A 325 19.21 18.49 -4.65
CA GLY A 325 18.99 19.86 -4.20
C GLY A 325 17.55 20.34 -4.44
N GLU A 326 17.15 21.36 -3.67
CA GLU A 326 15.79 21.87 -3.63
C GLU A 326 15.24 22.27 -5.02
N GLN A 327 16.06 22.88 -5.86
CA GLN A 327 15.66 23.31 -7.22
C GLN A 327 15.33 22.13 -8.14
N SER A 328 15.94 20.97 -7.92
CA SER A 328 15.73 19.76 -8.74
C SER A 328 14.67 18.82 -8.17
N ARG A 329 14.26 19.02 -6.92
CA ARG A 329 13.33 18.12 -6.20
C ARG A 329 11.97 18.03 -6.89
N GLY A 330 11.32 19.18 -7.13
CA GLY A 330 10.01 19.22 -7.81
C GLY A 330 10.05 18.61 -9.21
N PRO A 331 10.93 19.11 -10.11
CA PRO A 331 11.06 18.54 -11.45
C PRO A 331 11.36 17.03 -11.47
N ALA A 332 12.14 16.53 -10.53
CA ALA A 332 12.45 15.10 -10.41
C ALA A 332 11.22 14.28 -9.96
N ALA A 333 10.47 14.77 -8.96
CA ALA A 333 9.22 14.14 -8.53
C ALA A 333 8.19 14.11 -9.68
N ASP A 334 7.98 15.21 -10.38
CA ASP A 334 7.10 15.30 -11.55
C ASP A 334 7.50 14.31 -12.66
N ALA A 335 8.80 14.14 -12.88
CA ALA A 335 9.29 13.17 -13.86
C ALA A 335 8.95 11.72 -13.44
N LEU A 336 9.04 11.39 -12.14
CA LEU A 336 8.68 10.09 -11.62
C LEU A 336 7.17 9.82 -11.67
N VAL A 337 6.35 10.85 -11.41
CA VAL A 337 4.89 10.75 -11.55
C VAL A 337 4.51 10.56 -13.02
N ARG A 338 5.04 11.36 -13.95
CA ARG A 338 4.79 11.18 -15.40
C ARG A 338 5.28 9.83 -15.94
N ALA A 339 6.37 9.30 -15.39
CA ALA A 339 6.83 7.95 -15.71
C ALA A 339 6.01 6.85 -15.03
N GLU A 340 4.99 7.22 -14.24
CA GLU A 340 4.15 6.34 -13.43
C GLU A 340 5.00 5.37 -12.58
N ILE A 341 6.02 5.87 -11.94
CA ILE A 341 6.83 5.20 -10.93
C ILE A 341 6.30 5.56 -9.55
N LEU A 342 6.03 6.85 -9.33
CA LEU A 342 5.41 7.34 -8.10
C LEU A 342 3.96 7.79 -8.35
N ARG A 343 3.15 7.79 -7.29
CA ARG A 343 1.79 8.33 -7.28
C ARG A 343 1.83 9.85 -7.18
N ASP A 344 0.80 10.51 -7.69
CA ASP A 344 0.56 11.95 -7.50
C ASP A 344 -0.16 12.18 -6.16
N GLU A 345 0.59 12.07 -5.07
CA GLU A 345 0.09 12.19 -3.69
C GLU A 345 1.05 13.06 -2.87
N PRO A 346 0.58 13.72 -1.77
CA PRO A 346 1.43 14.57 -0.92
C PRO A 346 2.62 13.83 -0.29
N LEU A 347 2.43 12.55 0.04
CA LEU A 347 3.47 11.67 0.53
C LEU A 347 3.96 10.76 -0.59
N VAL A 348 5.27 10.50 -0.60
CA VAL A 348 5.88 9.66 -1.64
C VAL A 348 5.38 8.23 -1.52
N GLY A 349 4.85 7.70 -2.62
CA GLY A 349 4.37 6.34 -2.73
C GLY A 349 4.55 5.80 -4.14
N PHE A 350 4.95 4.54 -4.26
CA PHE A 350 5.04 3.88 -5.56
C PHE A 350 3.65 3.53 -6.08
N VAL A 351 3.46 3.62 -7.41
CA VAL A 351 2.18 3.24 -8.05
C VAL A 351 1.81 1.78 -7.75
N HIS A 352 2.82 0.93 -7.53
CA HIS A 352 2.61 -0.46 -7.17
C HIS A 352 3.82 -1.03 -6.39
N PRO A 353 3.62 -1.96 -5.41
CA PRO A 353 4.72 -2.60 -4.67
C PRO A 353 5.78 -3.27 -5.56
N LEU A 354 5.37 -3.93 -6.65
CA LEU A 354 6.33 -4.55 -7.58
C LEU A 354 7.24 -3.52 -8.27
N VAL A 355 6.76 -2.28 -8.48
CA VAL A 355 7.58 -1.17 -9.00
C VAL A 355 8.64 -0.78 -7.98
N ARG A 356 8.24 -0.64 -6.71
CA ARG A 356 9.15 -0.39 -5.60
C ARG A 356 10.19 -1.50 -5.47
N ASP A 357 9.74 -2.76 -5.47
CA ASP A 357 10.61 -3.93 -5.32
C ASP A 357 11.63 -4.01 -6.46
N ALA A 358 11.22 -3.70 -7.69
CA ALA A 358 12.11 -3.64 -8.84
C ALA A 358 13.22 -2.59 -8.63
N VAL A 359 12.85 -1.37 -8.23
CA VAL A 359 13.80 -0.28 -7.97
C VAL A 359 14.71 -0.61 -6.79
N HIS A 360 14.15 -1.20 -5.72
CA HIS A 360 14.92 -1.61 -4.54
C HIS A 360 15.97 -2.67 -4.87
N HIS A 361 15.61 -3.70 -5.66
CA HIS A 361 16.53 -4.78 -6.03
C HIS A 361 17.56 -4.37 -7.08
N ASP A 362 17.31 -3.33 -7.87
CA ASP A 362 18.30 -2.75 -8.80
C ASP A 362 19.50 -2.13 -8.07
N VAL A 363 19.31 -1.67 -6.84
CA VAL A 363 20.41 -1.12 -6.04
C VAL A 363 21.29 -2.24 -5.52
N PRO A 364 22.61 -2.22 -5.78
CA PRO A 364 23.54 -3.25 -5.27
C PRO A 364 23.49 -3.39 -3.74
N PRO A 365 23.69 -4.59 -3.18
CA PRO A 365 23.56 -4.84 -1.73
C PRO A 365 24.39 -3.90 -0.85
N ALA A 366 25.63 -3.61 -1.24
CA ALA A 366 26.49 -2.69 -0.50
C ALA A 366 25.98 -1.24 -0.52
N ALA A 367 25.46 -0.78 -1.66
CA ALA A 367 24.87 0.54 -1.77
C ALA A 367 23.54 0.63 -1.01
N ARG A 368 22.74 -0.45 -0.97
CA ARG A 368 21.54 -0.53 -0.13
C ARG A 368 21.86 -0.38 1.36
N ALA A 369 22.86 -1.11 1.86
CA ALA A 369 23.28 -1.01 3.24
C ALA A 369 23.71 0.42 3.61
N GLN A 370 24.49 1.09 2.73
CA GLN A 370 24.88 2.47 2.93
C GLN A 370 23.68 3.44 2.87
N ALA A 371 22.71 3.17 1.99
CA ALA A 371 21.51 3.98 1.90
C ALA A 371 20.64 3.84 3.17
N HIS A 372 20.49 2.63 3.69
CA HIS A 372 19.81 2.40 4.97
C HIS A 372 20.51 3.08 6.14
N GLU A 373 21.85 3.00 6.23
CA GLU A 373 22.61 3.70 7.26
C GLU A 373 22.40 5.23 7.20
N ARG A 374 22.47 5.82 5.99
CA ARG A 374 22.17 7.26 5.81
C ARG A 374 20.73 7.61 6.14
N ALA A 375 19.77 6.77 5.74
CA ALA A 375 18.36 6.97 6.07
C ALA A 375 18.14 6.97 7.58
N ALA A 376 18.75 6.05 8.31
CA ALA A 376 18.70 6.01 9.76
C ALA A 376 19.24 7.30 10.41
N HIS A 377 20.38 7.81 9.96
CA HIS A 377 20.92 9.08 10.45
C HIS A 377 20.01 10.26 10.16
N LEU A 378 19.44 10.35 8.95
CA LEU A 378 18.54 11.43 8.58
C LEU A 378 17.24 11.39 9.41
N LEU A 379 16.69 10.20 9.62
CA LEU A 379 15.49 10.00 10.44
C LEU A 379 15.76 10.37 11.90
N ALA A 380 16.88 9.94 12.49
CA ALA A 380 17.29 10.31 13.84
C ALA A 380 17.46 11.83 13.99
N GLY A 381 18.09 12.50 13.01
CA GLY A 381 18.26 13.95 13.00
C GLY A 381 16.93 14.73 12.86
N ARG A 382 15.86 14.09 12.41
CA ARG A 382 14.52 14.65 12.30
C ARG A 382 13.59 14.24 13.45
N PHE A 383 14.13 13.60 14.48
CA PHE A 383 13.36 13.10 15.62
C PHE A 383 12.23 12.12 15.20
N ALA A 384 12.47 11.35 14.15
CA ALA A 384 11.57 10.29 13.78
C ALA A 384 11.49 9.22 14.88
N PRO A 385 10.39 8.45 14.96
CA PRO A 385 10.27 7.33 15.89
C PRO A 385 11.48 6.40 15.80
N VAL A 386 11.99 5.98 16.94
CA VAL A 386 13.21 5.13 17.03
C VAL A 386 13.04 3.84 16.25
N GLU A 387 11.82 3.34 16.21
CA GLU A 387 11.43 2.15 15.44
C GLU A 387 11.75 2.32 13.94
N GLN A 388 11.47 3.50 13.38
CA GLN A 388 11.80 3.77 11.97
C GLN A 388 13.33 3.81 11.76
N VAL A 389 14.08 4.40 12.70
CA VAL A 389 15.54 4.42 12.65
C VAL A 389 16.10 3.02 12.72
N ALA A 390 15.65 2.23 13.71
CA ALA A 390 16.07 0.84 13.92
C ALA A 390 15.70 -0.06 12.71
N ALA A 391 14.55 0.15 12.07
CA ALA A 391 14.18 -0.58 10.84
C ALA A 391 15.27 -0.51 9.79
N HIS A 392 15.81 0.67 9.58
CA HIS A 392 16.88 0.86 8.62
C HIS A 392 18.18 0.23 9.09
N LEU A 393 18.53 0.32 10.38
CA LEU A 393 19.74 -0.25 10.92
C LEU A 393 19.80 -1.77 10.86
N LEU A 394 18.67 -2.46 10.94
CA LEU A 394 18.57 -3.92 10.76
C LEU A 394 19.02 -4.38 9.35
N HIS A 395 19.04 -3.49 8.37
CA HIS A 395 19.57 -3.77 7.02
C HIS A 395 21.05 -3.43 6.86
N VAL A 396 21.70 -2.92 7.90
CA VAL A 396 23.13 -2.58 7.89
C VAL A 396 23.93 -3.74 8.47
N PRO A 397 24.94 -4.26 7.76
CA PRO A 397 25.81 -5.31 8.31
C PRO A 397 26.50 -4.83 9.59
N PRO A 398 26.62 -5.68 10.62
CA PRO A 398 27.27 -5.32 11.88
C PRO A 398 28.75 -5.03 11.63
N ARG A 399 29.15 -3.76 11.69
CA ARG A 399 30.54 -3.30 11.48
C ARG A 399 31.18 -2.73 12.75
N GLY A 400 30.52 -2.89 13.91
CA GLY A 400 30.99 -2.33 15.18
C GLY A 400 30.94 -0.80 15.24
N ASN A 401 30.05 -0.18 14.42
CA ASN A 401 29.81 1.26 14.52
C ASN A 401 29.11 1.53 15.87
N PRO A 402 29.74 2.30 16.80
CA PRO A 402 29.19 2.54 18.14
C PRO A 402 27.76 3.11 18.08
N TRP A 403 27.48 4.04 17.16
CA TRP A 403 26.18 4.64 17.03
C TRP A 403 25.09 3.62 16.60
N VAL A 404 25.42 2.67 15.73
CA VAL A 404 24.51 1.59 15.35
C VAL A 404 24.20 0.69 16.54
N VAL A 405 25.25 0.36 17.32
CA VAL A 405 25.10 -0.51 18.50
C VAL A 405 24.30 0.18 19.61
N GLU A 406 24.42 1.49 19.75
CA GLU A 406 23.67 2.28 20.75
C GLU A 406 22.22 2.55 20.32
N THR A 407 21.90 2.44 19.03
CA THR A 407 20.57 2.76 18.47
C THR A 407 19.75 1.51 18.12
N THR A 408 20.36 0.33 18.07
CA THR A 408 19.68 -0.96 17.86
C THR A 408 19.50 -1.74 19.15
#